data_0f3c3509da364166f17a353001eabde1
#
_entry.id   0f3c3509da364166f17a353001eabde1
#
_cell.length_a   1.000
_cell.length_b   1.000
_cell.length_c   1.000
_cell.angle_alpha   90.00
_cell.angle_beta   90.00
_cell.angle_gamma   90.00
#
_symmetry.space_group_name_H-M   'P 1'
#
loop_
_entity.id
_entity.type
_entity.pdbx_description
1 polymer ?
#
loop_
_entity_poly.entity_id
_entity_poly.type
_entity_poly.pdbx_seq_one_letter_code
_entity_poly.pdbx_strand_id
1 'polypeptide(L)'
;LAGRGDINTYAVFAEGSRTLMNERGSMGMILPTGIATDATTQYFFKDLVRRGSLMSLYDFENAKQLFEGVHRSFNFCLLTLTGRDQRVERAEFAFFAHDPSDLLKNDARFGLTPEEIRLLNPNTGCLPPLRSRRDAELLLALRKQGTFIILDSGHNPWGVGVRQGLFHLTLDGRNGIVTDGRASDDQVGLYEGKLIHQFDHRFASYVDSSLTSETSDLDKRDPRYSLRFRYHTSRRELDRRLGSSSRPGWLLVYRDIARNTDARSCIAAIIPRQATSYTLRTITQIGVDARGAGCLMANLNSFALDYGCRQLLSGTHLSDHIAFNLPVLPPSRYSLLAPWNRSSKVSEWIQQRVLRLVYCSHSLTEFARESGFEGDPFVWDPEQRMLIRSELDAAFFHLYELTRRDVEHVLATFTTVKRKDEAAFGSYRTKDLIMEVFDAMQAATASGAAYRSPFDMDVHQGA
;
A
#
# COMPACT_ATOMS: atom_id res chain seq x y z
N LEU A 1 27.33 12.87 -9.49
CA LEU A 1 25.92 12.58 -9.21
C LEU A 1 25.67 11.08 -8.97
N ALA A 2 26.48 10.21 -9.60
CA ALA A 2 26.39 8.75 -9.53
C ALA A 2 27.19 8.12 -8.37
N GLY A 3 27.80 8.91 -7.49
CA GLY A 3 28.74 8.46 -6.45
C GLY A 3 28.13 8.36 -5.04
N ARG A 4 26.86 7.94 -4.88
CA ARG A 4 26.23 7.78 -3.56
C ARG A 4 26.04 6.31 -3.21
N GLY A 5 26.36 5.94 -1.96
CA GLY A 5 26.29 4.56 -1.50
C GLY A 5 27.36 3.68 -2.13
N ASP A 6 27.03 2.43 -2.40
CA ASP A 6 27.92 1.53 -3.14
C ASP A 6 28.03 1.99 -4.59
N ILE A 7 29.23 2.46 -4.96
CA ILE A 7 29.48 3.01 -6.30
C ILE A 7 29.55 1.88 -7.32
N ASN A 8 28.66 1.96 -8.30
CA ASN A 8 28.61 1.02 -9.40
C ASN A 8 29.24 1.63 -10.67
N THR A 9 30.11 0.88 -11.34
CA THR A 9 30.88 1.37 -12.50
C THR A 9 29.97 1.85 -13.63
N TYR A 10 28.85 1.17 -13.90
CA TYR A 10 27.92 1.57 -14.96
C TYR A 10 27.37 3.00 -14.77
N ALA A 11 27.10 3.38 -13.52
CA ALA A 11 26.58 4.71 -13.20
C ALA A 11 27.63 5.80 -13.41
N VAL A 12 28.87 5.53 -13.03
CA VAL A 12 30.04 6.43 -13.27
C VAL A 12 30.30 6.59 -14.77
N PHE A 13 30.25 5.49 -15.53
CA PHE A 13 30.39 5.55 -16.98
C PHE A 13 29.26 6.35 -17.64
N ALA A 14 28.03 6.19 -17.22
CA ALA A 14 26.90 6.96 -17.73
C ALA A 14 27.09 8.47 -17.51
N GLU A 15 27.50 8.87 -16.30
CA GLU A 15 27.77 10.26 -15.97
C GLU A 15 28.96 10.80 -16.74
N GLY A 16 30.07 10.05 -16.82
CA GLY A 16 31.28 10.42 -17.56
C GLY A 16 31.01 10.58 -19.05
N SER A 17 30.32 9.63 -19.67
CA SER A 17 29.98 9.69 -21.10
C SER A 17 29.10 10.89 -21.43
N ARG A 18 28.19 11.26 -20.54
CA ARG A 18 27.36 12.46 -20.68
C ARG A 18 28.20 13.74 -20.74
N THR A 19 29.32 13.81 -20.03
CA THR A 19 30.20 15.00 -20.06
C THR A 19 30.98 15.13 -21.37
N LEU A 20 31.15 14.03 -22.09
CA LEU A 20 31.83 14.00 -23.40
C LEU A 20 30.87 14.37 -24.55
N MET A 21 29.57 14.38 -24.32
CA MET A 21 28.59 14.68 -25.36
C MET A 21 28.56 16.17 -25.66
N ASN A 22 28.58 16.52 -26.95
CA ASN A 22 28.42 17.91 -27.38
C ASN A 22 26.98 18.42 -27.14
N GLU A 23 26.79 19.72 -27.25
CA GLU A 23 25.52 20.39 -26.88
C GLU A 23 24.33 19.95 -27.73
N ARG A 24 24.55 19.50 -28.97
CA ARG A 24 23.52 19.03 -29.91
C ARG A 24 23.60 17.53 -30.18
N GLY A 25 24.46 16.83 -29.45
CA GLY A 25 24.66 15.40 -29.62
C GLY A 25 23.51 14.57 -29.05
N SER A 26 23.50 13.28 -29.42
CA SER A 26 22.69 12.25 -28.80
C SER A 26 23.56 11.09 -28.38
N MET A 27 23.21 10.41 -27.31
CA MET A 27 23.96 9.29 -26.78
C MET A 27 23.01 8.15 -26.42
N GLY A 28 23.32 6.95 -26.91
CA GLY A 28 22.65 5.71 -26.53
C GLY A 28 23.56 4.81 -25.71
N MET A 29 23.06 4.24 -24.62
CA MET A 29 23.79 3.31 -23.77
C MET A 29 22.93 2.13 -23.36
N ILE A 30 23.56 0.95 -23.22
CA ILE A 30 22.93 -0.21 -22.57
C ILE A 30 23.49 -0.29 -21.16
N LEU A 31 22.61 -0.22 -20.17
CA LEU A 31 22.94 -0.13 -18.76
C LEU A 31 21.99 -0.98 -17.92
N PRO A 32 22.37 -1.41 -16.70
CA PRO A 32 21.39 -1.92 -15.74
C PRO A 32 20.27 -0.91 -15.48
N THR A 33 19.02 -1.38 -15.42
CA THR A 33 17.83 -0.53 -15.21
C THR A 33 17.86 0.25 -13.90
N GLY A 34 18.67 -0.19 -12.94
CA GLY A 34 18.95 0.53 -11.69
C GLY A 34 19.39 1.99 -11.89
N ILE A 35 19.87 2.38 -13.09
CA ILE A 35 20.19 3.78 -13.39
C ILE A 35 18.98 4.73 -13.20
N ALA A 36 17.76 4.24 -13.36
CA ALA A 36 16.52 5.00 -13.24
C ALA A 36 15.64 4.58 -12.05
N THR A 37 15.85 3.37 -11.50
CA THR A 37 14.97 2.79 -10.47
C THR A 37 15.59 2.75 -9.07
N ASP A 38 16.93 2.79 -8.96
CA ASP A 38 17.61 2.65 -7.68
C ASP A 38 17.81 3.99 -6.97
N ALA A 39 17.71 3.97 -5.65
CA ALA A 39 17.95 5.16 -4.84
C ALA A 39 19.42 5.65 -4.90
N THR A 40 20.37 4.78 -5.19
CA THR A 40 21.79 5.13 -5.32
C THR A 40 22.08 6.04 -6.52
N THR A 41 21.30 5.90 -7.60
CA THR A 41 21.43 6.67 -8.85
C THR A 41 20.47 7.84 -8.96
N GLN A 42 19.63 8.08 -7.92
CA GLN A 42 18.56 9.08 -7.94
C GLN A 42 19.01 10.49 -8.34
N TYR A 43 20.20 10.95 -7.93
CA TYR A 43 20.66 12.30 -8.25
C TYR A 43 21.03 12.45 -9.72
N PHE A 44 21.61 11.42 -10.30
CA PHE A 44 21.90 11.38 -11.74
C PHE A 44 20.59 11.41 -12.54
N PHE A 45 19.64 10.54 -12.21
CA PHE A 45 18.36 10.47 -12.89
C PHE A 45 17.53 11.76 -12.73
N LYS A 46 17.45 12.32 -11.50
CA LYS A 46 16.83 13.62 -11.25
C LYS A 46 17.43 14.75 -12.09
N ASP A 47 18.74 14.75 -12.28
CA ASP A 47 19.39 15.79 -13.09
C ASP A 47 19.07 15.62 -14.57
N LEU A 48 18.99 14.39 -15.11
CA LEU A 48 18.55 14.10 -16.47
C LEU A 48 17.14 14.64 -16.72
N VAL A 49 16.22 14.33 -15.82
CA VAL A 49 14.81 14.77 -15.90
C VAL A 49 14.71 16.30 -15.78
N ARG A 50 15.38 16.90 -14.80
CA ARG A 50 15.35 18.37 -14.58
C ARG A 50 15.87 19.15 -15.78
N ARG A 51 16.93 18.66 -16.44
CA ARG A 51 17.53 19.31 -17.60
C ARG A 51 16.79 19.03 -18.90
N GLY A 52 15.83 18.09 -18.89
CA GLY A 52 15.14 17.65 -20.11
C GLY A 52 16.09 16.94 -21.08
N SER A 53 17.13 16.27 -20.58
CA SER A 53 18.10 15.55 -21.41
C SER A 53 17.78 14.06 -21.57
N LEU A 54 16.78 13.54 -20.89
CA LEU A 54 16.29 12.16 -21.04
C LEU A 54 15.36 12.09 -22.26
N MET A 55 15.76 11.38 -23.31
CA MET A 55 14.95 11.16 -24.51
C MET A 55 14.09 9.90 -24.34
N SER A 56 14.73 8.76 -24.00
CA SER A 56 14.01 7.51 -23.79
C SER A 56 14.74 6.59 -22.83
N LEU A 57 13.97 5.69 -22.20
CA LEU A 57 14.46 4.57 -21.42
C LEU A 57 13.56 3.36 -21.68
N TYR A 58 14.14 2.32 -22.30
CA TYR A 58 13.44 1.06 -22.57
C TYR A 58 14.07 -0.05 -21.75
N ASP A 59 13.33 -0.56 -20.77
CA ASP A 59 13.74 -1.64 -19.87
C ASP A 59 13.43 -3.00 -20.46
N PHE A 60 14.38 -3.90 -20.31
CA PHE A 60 14.31 -5.29 -20.76
C PHE A 60 14.65 -6.25 -19.62
N GLU A 61 13.88 -7.31 -19.50
CA GLU A 61 14.29 -8.49 -18.73
C GLU A 61 15.09 -9.43 -19.65
N ASN A 62 16.25 -9.92 -19.17
CA ASN A 62 17.08 -10.84 -19.93
C ASN A 62 16.49 -12.27 -20.01
N ALA A 63 15.18 -12.41 -19.86
CA ALA A 63 14.45 -13.69 -19.80
C ALA A 63 14.70 -14.57 -21.03
N LYS A 64 14.83 -13.97 -22.23
CA LYS A 64 15.18 -14.63 -23.48
C LYS A 64 16.70 -14.73 -23.74
N GLN A 65 17.53 -14.38 -22.76
CA GLN A 65 18.99 -14.41 -22.87
C GLN A 65 19.53 -13.60 -24.06
N LEU A 66 19.04 -12.38 -24.23
CA LEU A 66 19.62 -11.43 -25.20
C LEU A 66 21.14 -11.22 -24.94
N PHE A 67 21.53 -11.37 -23.67
CA PHE A 67 22.94 -11.46 -23.24
C PHE A 67 23.14 -12.83 -22.58
N GLU A 68 23.80 -13.77 -23.31
CA GLU A 68 24.01 -15.15 -22.89
C GLU A 68 24.81 -15.28 -21.58
N GLY A 69 25.80 -14.39 -21.36
CA GLY A 69 26.62 -14.37 -20.15
C GLY A 69 25.98 -13.74 -18.91
N VAL A 70 24.74 -13.25 -19.02
CA VAL A 70 24.02 -12.56 -17.95
C VAL A 70 22.84 -13.39 -17.48
N HIS A 71 22.67 -13.50 -16.15
CA HIS A 71 21.56 -14.26 -15.58
C HIS A 71 20.19 -13.74 -16.06
N ARG A 72 19.23 -14.64 -16.31
CA ARG A 72 17.91 -14.33 -16.90
C ARG A 72 17.05 -13.34 -16.11
N SER A 73 17.28 -13.21 -14.81
CA SER A 73 16.55 -12.27 -13.96
C SER A 73 17.14 -10.85 -13.91
N PHE A 74 18.22 -10.59 -14.64
CA PHE A 74 18.77 -9.24 -14.70
C PHE A 74 18.00 -8.37 -15.68
N ASN A 75 17.73 -7.14 -15.24
CA ASN A 75 17.14 -6.10 -16.08
C ASN A 75 18.20 -5.16 -16.58
N PHE A 76 18.11 -4.79 -17.85
CA PHE A 76 18.92 -3.78 -18.48
C PHE A 76 18.04 -2.81 -19.26
N CYS A 77 18.51 -1.61 -19.50
CA CYS A 77 17.77 -0.63 -20.28
C CYS A 77 18.59 -0.05 -21.43
N LEU A 78 17.88 0.35 -22.47
CA LEU A 78 18.39 1.23 -23.51
C LEU A 78 18.11 2.66 -23.06
N LEU A 79 19.15 3.37 -22.61
CA LEU A 79 19.06 4.77 -22.19
C LEU A 79 19.50 5.67 -23.33
N THR A 80 18.64 6.59 -23.77
CA THR A 80 18.96 7.61 -24.77
C THR A 80 18.91 9.00 -24.16
N LEU A 81 20.01 9.74 -24.29
CA LEU A 81 20.15 11.11 -23.79
C LEU A 81 20.39 12.08 -24.93
N THR A 82 20.01 13.35 -24.72
CA THR A 82 20.30 14.47 -25.61
C THR A 82 21.25 15.47 -24.97
N GLY A 83 21.96 16.22 -25.79
CA GLY A 83 22.77 17.36 -25.38
C GLY A 83 21.90 18.50 -24.83
N ARG A 84 22.57 19.44 -24.15
CA ARG A 84 21.88 20.51 -23.36
C ARG A 84 21.04 21.47 -24.20
N ASP A 85 21.32 21.59 -25.52
CA ASP A 85 20.56 22.46 -26.45
C ASP A 85 19.32 21.77 -27.02
N GLN A 86 19.14 20.47 -26.77
CA GLN A 86 18.00 19.68 -27.25
C GLN A 86 17.16 19.22 -26.04
N ARG A 87 16.28 20.11 -25.56
CA ARG A 87 15.38 19.74 -24.44
C ARG A 87 14.24 18.87 -24.94
N VAL A 88 14.01 17.79 -24.21
CA VAL A 88 12.89 16.86 -24.42
C VAL A 88 11.77 17.20 -23.46
N GLU A 89 10.60 17.51 -23.98
CA GLU A 89 9.41 17.85 -23.19
C GLU A 89 8.76 16.61 -22.56
N ARG A 90 8.78 15.49 -23.29
CA ARG A 90 8.24 14.19 -22.82
C ARG A 90 9.24 13.09 -23.14
N ALA A 91 9.84 12.51 -22.10
CA ALA A 91 10.68 11.33 -22.25
C ALA A 91 9.84 10.08 -22.52
N GLU A 92 10.29 9.19 -23.40
CA GLU A 92 9.58 7.97 -23.74
C GLU A 92 10.08 6.78 -22.92
N PHE A 93 9.17 5.95 -22.44
CA PHE A 93 9.44 4.80 -21.58
C PHE A 93 8.77 3.54 -22.11
N ALA A 94 9.42 2.38 -21.85
CA ALA A 94 8.85 1.07 -21.92
C ALA A 94 9.50 0.20 -20.84
N PHE A 95 8.72 -0.70 -20.22
CA PHE A 95 9.23 -1.61 -19.19
C PHE A 95 8.84 -3.06 -19.47
N PHE A 96 9.59 -3.99 -18.89
CA PHE A 96 9.36 -5.42 -18.98
C PHE A 96 9.36 -5.98 -20.41
N ALA A 97 10.10 -5.38 -21.33
CA ALA A 97 10.29 -5.96 -22.65
C ALA A 97 11.20 -7.20 -22.56
N HIS A 98 10.90 -8.25 -23.31
CA HIS A 98 11.71 -9.45 -23.42
C HIS A 98 12.38 -9.57 -24.78
N ASP A 99 11.93 -8.75 -25.74
CA ASP A 99 12.39 -8.76 -27.11
C ASP A 99 12.23 -7.35 -27.71
N PRO A 100 13.13 -6.90 -28.60
CA PRO A 100 12.99 -5.60 -29.27
C PRO A 100 11.63 -5.41 -29.97
N SER A 101 11.01 -6.48 -30.49
CA SER A 101 9.69 -6.41 -31.09
C SER A 101 8.57 -6.07 -30.11
N ASP A 102 8.78 -6.26 -28.80
CA ASP A 102 7.82 -5.87 -27.78
C ASP A 102 7.60 -4.35 -27.77
N LEU A 103 8.61 -3.56 -28.12
CA LEU A 103 8.50 -2.10 -28.24
C LEU A 103 7.58 -1.65 -29.39
N LEU A 104 7.27 -2.53 -30.33
CA LEU A 104 6.36 -2.23 -31.45
C LEU A 104 4.89 -2.47 -31.12
N LYS A 105 4.60 -3.08 -29.96
CA LYS A 105 3.22 -3.32 -29.51
C LYS A 105 2.53 -2.00 -29.19
N ASN A 106 1.26 -1.89 -29.52
CA ASN A 106 0.45 -0.76 -29.08
C ASN A 106 0.48 -0.63 -27.55
N ASP A 107 0.59 0.60 -27.07
CA ASP A 107 0.66 0.95 -25.63
C ASP A 107 1.88 0.44 -24.84
N ALA A 108 2.85 -0.24 -25.50
CA ALA A 108 4.11 -0.64 -24.86
C ALA A 108 4.98 0.57 -24.50
N ARG A 109 4.94 1.61 -25.33
CA ARG A 109 5.70 2.86 -25.12
C ARG A 109 4.76 3.97 -24.68
N PHE A 110 5.20 4.78 -23.72
CA PHE A 110 4.47 5.93 -23.24
C PHE A 110 5.40 7.08 -22.86
N GLY A 111 4.91 8.30 -23.02
CA GLY A 111 5.69 9.50 -22.70
C GLY A 111 5.28 10.08 -21.34
N LEU A 112 6.28 10.57 -20.58
CA LEU A 112 6.06 11.31 -19.33
C LEU A 112 6.82 12.64 -19.38
N THR A 113 6.16 13.69 -18.87
CA THR A 113 6.82 14.99 -18.66
C THR A 113 7.70 14.94 -17.39
N PRO A 114 8.67 15.87 -17.23
CA PRO A 114 9.44 16.00 -16.00
C PRO A 114 8.56 16.18 -14.74
N GLU A 115 7.41 16.87 -14.86
CA GLU A 115 6.44 17.08 -13.79
C GLU A 115 5.77 15.76 -13.41
N GLU A 116 5.32 14.98 -14.40
CA GLU A 116 4.70 13.67 -14.20
C GLU A 116 5.68 12.69 -13.52
N ILE A 117 6.94 12.67 -13.96
CA ILE A 117 7.99 11.83 -13.34
C ILE A 117 8.20 12.21 -11.86
N ARG A 118 8.28 13.51 -11.55
CA ARG A 118 8.42 13.98 -10.17
C ARG A 118 7.20 13.64 -9.32
N LEU A 119 6.00 13.70 -9.89
CA LEU A 119 4.77 13.34 -9.18
C LEU A 119 4.71 11.86 -8.85
N LEU A 120 5.24 10.99 -9.70
CA LEU A 120 5.26 9.54 -9.47
C LEU A 120 6.11 9.14 -8.25
N ASN A 121 7.25 9.79 -8.03
CA ASN A 121 8.13 9.52 -6.88
C ASN A 121 8.94 10.77 -6.47
N PRO A 122 8.39 11.67 -5.68
CA PRO A 122 9.06 12.93 -5.32
C PRO A 122 10.25 12.76 -4.38
N ASN A 123 10.27 11.71 -3.53
CA ASN A 123 11.37 11.49 -2.61
C ASN A 123 12.66 11.17 -3.37
N THR A 124 12.65 10.14 -4.20
CA THR A 124 13.85 9.75 -4.97
C THR A 124 13.85 10.31 -6.40
N GLY A 125 12.70 10.69 -6.95
CA GLY A 125 12.55 11.03 -8.37
C GLY A 125 12.85 9.86 -9.32
N CYS A 126 13.07 8.66 -8.78
CA CYS A 126 13.22 7.43 -9.56
C CYS A 126 11.87 7.03 -10.16
N LEU A 127 11.92 6.37 -11.30
CA LEU A 127 10.73 5.94 -11.99
C LEU A 127 10.31 4.53 -11.53
N PRO A 128 9.06 4.32 -11.07
CA PRO A 128 8.58 2.96 -10.86
C PRO A 128 8.46 2.25 -12.22
N PRO A 129 8.77 0.94 -12.29
CA PRO A 129 8.61 0.17 -13.51
C PRO A 129 7.11 -0.04 -13.81
N LEU A 130 6.58 0.68 -14.78
CA LEU A 130 5.15 0.65 -15.16
C LEU A 130 4.93 -0.25 -16.36
N ARG A 131 3.94 -1.15 -16.29
CA ARG A 131 3.72 -2.16 -17.34
C ARG A 131 3.10 -1.62 -18.62
N SER A 132 2.36 -0.51 -18.52
CA SER A 132 1.65 0.06 -19.65
C SER A 132 1.44 1.57 -19.47
N ARG A 133 1.11 2.23 -20.58
CA ARG A 133 0.64 3.61 -20.57
C ARG A 133 -0.56 3.79 -19.61
N ARG A 134 -1.47 2.81 -19.58
CA ARG A 134 -2.64 2.86 -18.72
C ARG A 134 -2.27 2.85 -17.23
N ASP A 135 -1.28 2.04 -16.84
CA ASP A 135 -0.79 2.01 -15.46
C ASP A 135 -0.15 3.35 -15.06
N ALA A 136 0.59 3.99 -15.98
CA ALA A 136 1.14 5.32 -15.75
C ALA A 136 0.03 6.36 -15.52
N GLU A 137 -0.99 6.40 -16.39
CA GLU A 137 -2.14 7.30 -16.29
C GLU A 137 -2.90 7.12 -14.97
N LEU A 138 -3.15 5.87 -14.57
CA LEU A 138 -3.84 5.54 -13.32
C LEU A 138 -3.02 5.91 -12.08
N LEU A 139 -1.72 5.60 -12.07
CA LEU A 139 -0.88 5.99 -10.95
C LEU A 139 -0.80 7.52 -10.83
N LEU A 140 -0.73 8.24 -11.93
CA LEU A 140 -0.79 9.70 -11.93
C LEU A 140 -2.14 10.22 -11.42
N ALA A 141 -3.26 9.58 -11.79
CA ALA A 141 -4.58 9.94 -11.28
C ALA A 141 -4.65 9.76 -9.74
N LEU A 142 -4.16 8.62 -9.22
CA LEU A 142 -4.06 8.40 -7.78
C LEU A 142 -3.19 9.47 -7.10
N ARG A 143 -2.06 9.85 -7.71
CA ARG A 143 -1.14 10.87 -7.19
C ARG A 143 -1.73 12.28 -7.17
N LYS A 144 -2.60 12.61 -8.09
CA LYS A 144 -3.27 13.93 -8.13
C LYS A 144 -4.22 14.13 -6.96
N GLN A 145 -4.89 13.08 -6.50
CA GLN A 145 -5.82 13.13 -5.37
C GLN A 145 -5.15 12.81 -4.04
N GLY A 146 -4.14 11.94 -4.08
CA GLY A 146 -3.39 11.48 -2.92
C GLY A 146 -2.23 12.40 -2.54
N THR A 147 -1.83 12.30 -1.29
CA THR A 147 -0.58 12.87 -0.78
C THR A 147 0.35 11.73 -0.36
N PHE A 148 1.58 12.07 -0.06
CA PHE A 148 2.55 11.11 0.50
C PHE A 148 2.32 10.98 2.01
N ILE A 149 2.55 9.78 2.55
CA ILE A 149 2.47 9.59 4.01
C ILE A 149 3.55 10.44 4.68
N ILE A 150 4.81 10.35 4.21
CA ILE A 150 5.92 11.16 4.68
C ILE A 150 6.82 11.51 3.48
N LEU A 151 7.17 12.79 3.34
CA LEU A 151 8.19 13.24 2.39
C LEU A 151 9.52 13.50 3.08
N ASP A 152 10.62 13.31 2.37
CA ASP A 152 11.98 13.64 2.84
C ASP A 152 12.11 15.13 3.22
N SER A 153 11.27 16.01 2.68
CA SER A 153 11.17 17.41 3.05
C SER A 153 10.53 17.66 4.42
N GLY A 154 10.06 16.62 5.12
CA GLY A 154 9.38 16.69 6.40
C GLY A 154 7.85 16.87 6.29
N HIS A 155 7.28 16.94 5.09
CA HIS A 155 5.82 16.98 4.92
C HIS A 155 5.21 15.65 5.40
N ASN A 156 4.35 15.70 6.41
CA ASN A 156 3.73 14.56 7.07
C ASN A 156 2.30 14.95 7.50
N PRO A 157 1.35 14.98 6.56
CA PRO A 157 -0.01 15.49 6.82
C PRO A 157 -0.81 14.64 7.80
N TRP A 158 -0.46 13.36 7.95
CA TRP A 158 -1.07 12.44 8.91
C TRP A 158 -0.40 12.48 10.29
N GLY A 159 0.75 13.17 10.43
CA GLY A 159 1.52 13.19 11.67
C GLY A 159 1.99 11.81 12.12
N VAL A 160 2.25 10.89 11.17
CA VAL A 160 2.62 9.51 11.50
C VAL A 160 4.11 9.38 11.81
N GLY A 161 4.42 8.55 12.83
CA GLY A 161 5.73 7.96 13.05
C GLY A 161 5.63 6.46 12.89
N VAL A 162 6.55 5.86 12.16
CA VAL A 162 6.54 4.42 11.87
C VAL A 162 7.80 3.77 12.44
N ARG A 163 7.64 2.59 13.02
CA ARG A 163 8.75 1.72 13.41
C ARG A 163 8.64 0.37 12.73
N GLN A 164 9.77 -0.10 12.20
CA GLN A 164 9.92 -1.46 11.70
C GLN A 164 9.96 -2.42 12.90
N GLY A 165 8.80 -2.95 13.27
CA GLY A 165 8.65 -3.87 14.39
C GLY A 165 9.18 -3.30 15.72
N LEU A 166 8.46 -3.55 16.78
CA LEU A 166 8.93 -3.14 18.10
C LEU A 166 9.96 -4.14 18.64
N PHE A 167 9.89 -5.41 18.18
CA PHE A 167 10.72 -6.50 18.67
C PHE A 167 11.33 -7.31 17.52
N HIS A 168 12.60 -7.66 17.68
CA HIS A 168 13.35 -8.49 16.74
C HIS A 168 13.50 -9.92 17.31
N LEU A 169 12.76 -10.89 16.73
CA LEU A 169 12.65 -12.24 17.28
C LEU A 169 14.00 -12.91 17.60
N THR A 170 14.99 -12.75 16.70
CA THR A 170 16.31 -13.38 16.92
C THR A 170 17.13 -12.63 17.97
N LEU A 171 17.24 -11.31 17.86
CA LEU A 171 18.09 -10.51 18.73
C LEU A 171 17.49 -10.39 20.14
N ASP A 172 16.22 -10.02 20.23
CA ASP A 172 15.52 -9.87 21.50
C ASP A 172 15.28 -11.23 22.17
N GLY A 173 15.13 -12.32 21.39
CA GLY A 173 15.06 -13.68 21.91
C GLY A 173 16.36 -14.12 22.57
N ARG A 174 17.52 -13.85 21.92
CA ARG A 174 18.85 -14.15 22.52
C ARG A 174 19.09 -13.39 23.81
N ASN A 175 18.53 -12.19 23.93
CA ASN A 175 18.68 -11.34 25.12
C ASN A 175 17.61 -11.64 26.21
N GLY A 176 16.75 -12.62 26.01
CA GLY A 176 15.66 -12.97 26.95
C GLY A 176 14.54 -11.94 27.06
N ILE A 177 14.48 -10.96 26.15
CA ILE A 177 13.44 -9.93 26.10
C ILE A 177 12.16 -10.48 25.46
N VAL A 178 12.30 -11.34 24.47
CA VAL A 178 11.22 -12.11 23.84
C VAL A 178 11.35 -13.56 24.24
N THR A 179 10.28 -14.14 24.74
CA THR A 179 10.20 -15.56 25.15
C THR A 179 9.34 -16.35 24.18
N ASP A 180 9.69 -17.62 23.96
CA ASP A 180 8.91 -18.59 23.18
C ASP A 180 8.09 -19.46 24.14
N GLY A 181 6.83 -19.77 23.78
CA GLY A 181 5.96 -20.66 24.55
C GLY A 181 4.87 -19.94 25.35
N ARG A 182 4.50 -20.52 26.51
CA ARG A 182 3.36 -20.04 27.31
C ARG A 182 3.68 -18.72 28.03
N ALA A 183 2.76 -17.75 27.96
CA ALA A 183 2.88 -16.48 28.66
C ALA A 183 2.75 -16.63 30.19
N SER A 184 3.45 -15.77 30.92
CA SER A 184 3.15 -15.44 32.33
C SER A 184 2.16 -14.27 32.40
N ASP A 185 1.58 -14.02 33.59
CA ASP A 185 0.51 -13.01 33.78
C ASP A 185 0.94 -11.57 33.46
N ASP A 186 2.22 -11.25 33.55
CA ASP A 186 2.80 -9.93 33.26
C ASP A 186 3.23 -9.77 31.79
N GLN A 187 3.10 -10.82 30.99
CA GLN A 187 3.50 -10.83 29.59
C GLN A 187 2.34 -10.50 28.64
N VAL A 188 2.70 -9.97 27.50
CA VAL A 188 1.80 -9.68 26.37
C VAL A 188 2.23 -10.47 25.15
N GLY A 189 1.25 -10.86 24.33
CA GLY A 189 1.51 -11.56 23.09
C GLY A 189 2.20 -10.66 22.06
N LEU A 190 2.95 -11.29 21.16
CA LEU A 190 3.68 -10.63 20.10
C LEU A 190 3.04 -10.96 18.75
N TYR A 191 2.47 -9.94 18.11
CA TYR A 191 1.90 -10.07 16.78
C TYR A 191 2.98 -10.22 15.71
N GLU A 192 2.77 -11.18 14.82
CA GLU A 192 3.52 -11.35 13.57
C GLU A 192 2.62 -11.00 12.38
N GLY A 193 3.20 -10.62 11.25
CA GLY A 193 2.44 -10.23 10.06
C GLY A 193 1.39 -11.26 9.62
N LYS A 194 1.68 -12.56 9.75
CA LYS A 194 0.76 -13.66 9.39
C LYS A 194 -0.49 -13.77 10.28
N LEU A 195 -0.49 -13.14 11.47
CA LEU A 195 -1.62 -13.21 12.42
C LEU A 195 -2.71 -12.18 12.13
N ILE A 196 -2.45 -11.20 11.26
CA ILE A 196 -3.43 -10.17 10.87
C ILE A 196 -3.82 -10.29 9.40
N HIS A 197 -4.98 -9.73 9.05
CA HIS A 197 -5.39 -9.44 7.67
C HIS A 197 -6.09 -8.07 7.62
N GLN A 198 -6.51 -7.63 6.44
CA GLN A 198 -7.24 -6.38 6.28
C GLN A 198 -8.46 -6.32 7.21
N PHE A 199 -8.50 -5.31 8.09
CA PHE A 199 -9.56 -5.12 9.09
C PHE A 199 -9.74 -6.29 10.09
N ASP A 200 -8.75 -7.17 10.23
CA ASP A 200 -8.87 -8.37 11.06
C ASP A 200 -7.58 -8.63 11.84
N HIS A 201 -7.61 -8.31 13.14
CA HIS A 201 -6.51 -8.57 14.07
C HIS A 201 -6.49 -10.01 14.60
N ARG A 202 -7.51 -10.81 14.28
CA ARG A 202 -7.66 -12.20 14.68
C ARG A 202 -7.66 -13.15 13.49
N PHE A 203 -6.90 -12.79 12.44
CA PHE A 203 -6.91 -13.54 11.17
C PHE A 203 -6.39 -14.96 11.34
N ALA A 204 -5.26 -15.15 12.01
CA ALA A 204 -4.68 -16.48 12.25
C ALA A 204 -4.15 -16.61 13.66
N SER A 205 -4.11 -17.84 14.18
CA SER A 205 -3.69 -18.19 15.53
C SER A 205 -2.69 -19.35 15.48
N TYR A 206 -1.79 -19.42 16.44
CA TYR A 206 -0.94 -20.60 16.60
C TYR A 206 -1.77 -21.79 17.09
N VAL A 207 -1.64 -22.93 16.42
CA VAL A 207 -2.22 -24.22 16.83
C VAL A 207 -1.21 -25.03 17.66
N ASP A 208 0.08 -24.88 17.35
CA ASP A 208 1.20 -25.43 18.11
C ASP A 208 2.38 -24.44 18.17
N SER A 209 3.57 -24.89 18.54
CA SER A 209 4.77 -24.05 18.65
C SER A 209 5.31 -23.53 17.31
N SER A 210 4.85 -24.04 16.18
CA SER A 210 5.41 -23.71 14.84
C SER A 210 4.34 -23.39 13.79
N LEU A 211 3.19 -24.03 13.87
CA LEU A 211 2.13 -23.97 12.88
C LEU A 211 1.06 -22.94 13.26
N THR A 212 0.67 -22.11 12.28
CA THR A 212 -0.48 -21.22 12.39
C THR A 212 -1.60 -21.70 11.48
N SER A 213 -2.84 -21.51 11.91
CA SER A 213 -4.05 -21.74 11.11
C SER A 213 -4.89 -20.47 11.08
N GLU A 214 -5.63 -20.25 9.99
CA GLU A 214 -6.65 -19.21 9.95
C GLU A 214 -7.70 -19.48 11.03
N THR A 215 -8.06 -18.44 11.76
CA THR A 215 -9.11 -18.50 12.79
C THR A 215 -10.45 -18.71 12.11
N SER A 216 -11.23 -19.69 12.58
CA SER A 216 -12.55 -19.99 12.01
C SER A 216 -13.54 -18.84 12.21
N ASP A 217 -14.54 -18.75 11.33
CA ASP A 217 -15.63 -17.77 11.50
C ASP A 217 -16.40 -18.02 12.79
N LEU A 218 -16.51 -19.28 13.23
CA LEU A 218 -17.15 -19.64 14.50
C LEU A 218 -16.39 -19.04 15.69
N ASP A 219 -15.07 -19.18 15.73
CA ASP A 219 -14.24 -18.58 16.78
C ASP A 219 -14.30 -17.06 16.75
N LYS A 220 -14.32 -16.44 15.56
CA LYS A 220 -14.42 -14.99 15.39
C LYS A 220 -15.78 -14.42 15.82
N ARG A 221 -16.85 -15.22 15.83
CA ARG A 221 -18.17 -14.83 16.36
C ARG A 221 -18.17 -14.67 17.88
N ASP A 222 -17.28 -15.38 18.58
CA ASP A 222 -17.07 -15.13 20.01
C ASP A 222 -16.26 -13.83 20.21
N PRO A 223 -16.85 -12.76 20.78
CA PRO A 223 -16.14 -11.50 21.01
C PRO A 223 -15.05 -11.60 22.09
N ARG A 224 -15.00 -12.70 22.85
CA ARG A 224 -14.00 -12.97 23.88
C ARG A 224 -12.85 -13.84 23.37
N TYR A 225 -12.99 -14.42 22.16
CA TYR A 225 -11.93 -15.24 21.58
C TYR A 225 -10.62 -14.45 21.47
N SER A 226 -9.55 -15.03 21.97
CA SER A 226 -8.19 -14.48 21.95
C SER A 226 -7.26 -15.38 21.13
N LEU A 227 -6.37 -14.75 20.36
CA LEU A 227 -5.31 -15.49 19.64
C LEU A 227 -4.34 -16.19 20.60
N ARG A 228 -3.86 -17.34 20.20
CA ARG A 228 -2.68 -17.96 20.80
C ARG A 228 -1.43 -17.40 20.12
N PHE A 229 -0.59 -16.75 20.91
CA PHE A 229 0.71 -16.25 20.47
C PHE A 229 1.79 -17.28 20.77
N ARG A 230 2.78 -17.36 19.91
CA ARG A 230 4.00 -18.12 20.16
C ARG A 230 4.98 -17.34 21.01
N TYR A 231 5.15 -16.07 20.69
CA TYR A 231 6.14 -15.21 21.32
C TYR A 231 5.48 -14.21 22.26
N HIS A 232 6.17 -13.91 23.35
CA HIS A 232 5.70 -13.01 24.38
C HIS A 232 6.83 -12.08 24.84
N THR A 233 6.46 -10.95 25.43
CA THR A 233 7.38 -10.03 26.09
C THR A 233 6.71 -9.41 27.32
N SER A 234 7.48 -8.82 28.23
CA SER A 234 6.90 -8.16 29.38
C SER A 234 6.14 -6.87 28.97
N ARG A 235 5.04 -6.57 29.66
CA ARG A 235 4.30 -5.32 29.50
C ARG A 235 5.20 -4.10 29.70
N ARG A 236 6.10 -4.15 30.71
CA ARG A 236 7.07 -3.08 30.97
C ARG A 236 7.96 -2.80 29.76
N GLU A 237 8.44 -3.83 29.07
CA GLU A 237 9.31 -3.67 27.90
C GLU A 237 8.53 -3.12 26.71
N LEU A 238 7.28 -3.54 26.52
CA LEU A 238 6.40 -2.97 25.52
C LEU A 238 6.21 -1.46 25.75
N ASP A 239 5.88 -1.05 26.99
CA ASP A 239 5.68 0.35 27.35
C ASP A 239 6.96 1.17 27.18
N ARG A 240 8.12 0.60 27.53
CA ARG A 240 9.42 1.24 27.30
C ARG A 240 9.66 1.53 25.82
N ARG A 241 9.32 0.58 24.92
CA ARG A 241 9.54 0.71 23.47
C ARG A 241 8.49 1.60 22.79
N LEU A 242 7.25 1.53 23.20
CA LEU A 242 6.19 2.40 22.70
C LEU A 242 6.27 3.84 23.24
N GLY A 243 6.90 4.05 24.41
CA GLY A 243 6.87 5.30 25.15
C GLY A 243 5.67 5.38 26.10
N SER A 244 5.52 6.49 26.82
CA SER A 244 4.65 6.65 28.00
C SER A 244 3.23 6.12 27.84
N SER A 245 2.60 5.79 28.97
CA SER A 245 1.27 5.22 29.16
C SER A 245 0.07 6.06 28.69
N SER A 246 0.29 7.29 28.21
CA SER A 246 -0.77 8.17 27.66
C SER A 246 -1.14 7.87 26.21
N ARG A 247 -0.67 6.77 25.63
CA ARG A 247 -1.01 6.34 24.26
C ARG A 247 -2.24 5.46 24.22
N PRO A 248 -2.98 5.44 23.09
CA PRO A 248 -4.21 4.66 22.96
C PRO A 248 -3.98 3.17 23.24
N GLY A 249 -5.02 2.49 23.72
CA GLY A 249 -5.03 1.05 23.99
C GLY A 249 -5.05 0.18 22.72
N TRP A 250 -4.78 0.78 21.57
CA TRP A 250 -4.73 0.15 20.26
C TRP A 250 -3.55 0.67 19.44
N LEU A 251 -3.17 -0.08 18.39
CA LEU A 251 -2.12 0.30 17.44
C LEU A 251 -2.63 0.10 16.02
N LEU A 252 -2.26 1.00 15.11
CA LEU A 252 -2.39 0.79 13.67
C LEU A 252 -1.10 0.16 13.15
N VAL A 253 -1.24 -0.95 12.46
CA VAL A 253 -0.12 -1.72 11.91
C VAL A 253 -0.36 -2.09 10.45
N TYR A 254 0.72 -2.34 9.69
CA TYR A 254 0.64 -2.95 8.37
C TYR A 254 1.72 -4.02 8.18
N ARG A 255 1.43 -4.99 7.29
CA ARG A 255 2.38 -6.07 6.98
C ARG A 255 3.57 -5.54 6.19
N ASP A 256 4.78 -5.94 6.63
CA ASP A 256 6.01 -5.73 5.87
C ASP A 256 6.13 -6.70 4.69
N ILE A 257 5.86 -7.99 4.93
CA ILE A 257 5.96 -9.02 3.88
C ILE A 257 4.77 -8.90 2.93
N ALA A 258 5.05 -8.58 1.68
CA ALA A 258 4.07 -8.38 0.63
C ALA A 258 4.70 -8.56 -0.76
N ARG A 259 3.95 -9.12 -1.70
CA ARG A 259 4.33 -9.24 -3.11
C ARG A 259 3.27 -8.59 -3.98
N ASN A 260 3.67 -8.07 -5.13
CA ASN A 260 2.73 -7.51 -6.11
C ASN A 260 1.79 -8.55 -6.73
N THR A 261 2.06 -9.85 -6.56
CA THR A 261 1.26 -10.99 -7.04
C THR A 261 0.34 -11.60 -5.95
N ASP A 262 0.46 -11.16 -4.70
CA ASP A 262 -0.40 -11.63 -3.62
C ASP A 262 -1.87 -11.21 -3.87
N ALA A 263 -2.83 -11.83 -3.18
CA ALA A 263 -4.23 -11.39 -3.24
C ALA A 263 -4.38 -9.91 -2.85
N ARG A 264 -3.66 -9.49 -1.81
CA ARG A 264 -3.54 -8.08 -1.37
C ARG A 264 -2.09 -7.80 -0.99
N SER A 265 -1.54 -6.68 -1.46
CA SER A 265 -0.16 -6.27 -1.18
C SER A 265 -0.10 -5.32 0.01
N CYS A 266 -1.08 -4.43 0.15
CA CYS A 266 -1.21 -3.57 1.31
C CYS A 266 -2.24 -4.15 2.28
N ILE A 267 -1.78 -4.54 3.48
CA ILE A 267 -2.61 -5.15 4.52
C ILE A 267 -2.37 -4.41 5.83
N ALA A 268 -3.38 -3.66 6.27
CA ALA A 268 -3.35 -2.90 7.51
C ALA A 268 -4.47 -3.35 8.47
N ALA A 269 -4.21 -3.26 9.78
CA ALA A 269 -5.19 -3.57 10.81
C ALA A 269 -4.99 -2.68 12.05
N ILE A 270 -6.09 -2.43 12.76
CA ILE A 270 -6.04 -1.99 14.15
C ILE A 270 -5.90 -3.23 15.02
N ILE A 271 -4.92 -3.25 15.90
CA ILE A 271 -4.70 -4.32 16.87
C ILE A 271 -4.79 -3.74 18.30
N PRO A 272 -5.09 -4.57 19.32
CA PRO A 272 -4.93 -4.16 20.70
C PRO A 272 -3.48 -3.72 20.97
N ARG A 273 -3.25 -2.92 22.03
CA ARG A 273 -1.91 -2.50 22.45
C ARG A 273 -1.08 -3.71 22.88
N GLN A 274 -0.42 -4.32 21.92
CA GLN A 274 0.39 -5.53 22.06
C GLN A 274 1.74 -5.36 21.38
N ALA A 275 2.67 -6.29 21.63
CA ALA A 275 3.96 -6.29 20.97
C ALA A 275 3.83 -6.66 19.48
N THR A 276 4.77 -6.16 18.65
CA THR A 276 4.81 -6.44 17.22
C THR A 276 6.21 -6.89 16.79
N SER A 277 6.29 -7.93 15.98
CA SER A 277 7.55 -8.38 15.38
C SER A 277 7.98 -7.48 14.23
N TYR A 278 9.19 -7.67 13.73
CA TYR A 278 9.73 -6.95 12.58
C TYR A 278 8.97 -7.19 11.26
N THR A 279 8.10 -8.21 11.21
CA THR A 279 7.20 -8.45 10.05
C THR A 279 5.96 -7.58 10.04
N LEU A 280 5.76 -6.77 11.09
CA LEU A 280 4.74 -5.74 11.20
C LEU A 280 5.39 -4.36 11.36
N ARG A 281 5.00 -3.43 10.50
CA ARG A 281 5.30 -2.01 10.67
C ARG A 281 4.28 -1.43 11.63
N THR A 282 4.74 -0.80 12.69
CA THR A 282 3.88 -0.20 13.71
C THR A 282 3.87 1.30 13.57
N ILE A 283 2.70 1.88 13.40
CA ILE A 283 2.50 3.32 13.45
C ILE A 283 2.48 3.73 14.92
N THR A 284 3.62 4.24 15.39
CA THR A 284 3.85 4.57 16.81
C THR A 284 3.37 5.96 17.18
N GLN A 285 3.11 6.80 16.21
CA GLN A 285 2.56 8.13 16.38
C GLN A 285 1.59 8.39 15.24
N ILE A 286 0.47 9.01 15.53
CA ILE A 286 -0.51 9.46 14.54
C ILE A 286 -1.06 10.81 15.00
N GLY A 287 -1.11 11.77 14.08
CA GLY A 287 -1.57 13.14 14.35
C GLY A 287 -3.07 13.34 14.23
N VAL A 288 -3.84 12.25 14.15
CA VAL A 288 -5.30 12.24 14.05
C VAL A 288 -5.91 11.35 15.15
N ASP A 289 -7.19 11.50 15.41
CA ASP A 289 -7.96 10.68 16.35
C ASP A 289 -8.19 9.25 15.85
N ALA A 290 -8.88 8.42 16.66
CA ALA A 290 -9.19 7.03 16.30
C ALA A 290 -10.01 6.92 15.00
N ARG A 291 -10.90 7.89 14.73
CA ARG A 291 -11.67 7.97 13.48
C ARG A 291 -10.76 8.21 12.29
N GLY A 292 -9.83 9.16 12.42
CA GLY A 292 -8.83 9.42 11.37
C GLY A 292 -7.91 8.23 11.14
N ALA A 293 -7.50 7.52 12.20
CA ALA A 293 -6.72 6.28 12.10
C ALA A 293 -7.49 5.19 11.35
N GLY A 294 -8.80 5.05 11.62
CA GLY A 294 -9.70 4.17 10.88
C GLY A 294 -9.79 4.52 9.40
N CYS A 295 -9.88 5.82 9.08
CA CYS A 295 -9.86 6.31 7.69
C CYS A 295 -8.54 5.99 6.97
N LEU A 296 -7.39 6.20 7.62
CA LEU A 296 -6.09 5.85 7.05
C LEU A 296 -5.97 4.35 6.81
N MET A 297 -6.37 3.53 7.79
CA MET A 297 -6.38 2.06 7.62
C MET A 297 -7.29 1.62 6.47
N ALA A 298 -8.49 2.20 6.34
CA ALA A 298 -9.41 1.87 5.26
C ALA A 298 -8.82 2.25 3.89
N ASN A 299 -8.15 3.41 3.79
CA ASN A 299 -7.44 3.79 2.57
C ASN A 299 -6.31 2.81 2.23
N LEU A 300 -5.46 2.47 3.22
CA LEU A 300 -4.38 1.49 3.03
C LEU A 300 -4.91 0.13 2.54
N ASN A 301 -6.11 -0.25 2.95
CA ASN A 301 -6.75 -1.51 2.59
C ASN A 301 -7.55 -1.45 1.28
N SER A 302 -7.75 -0.28 0.66
CA SER A 302 -8.54 -0.15 -0.56
C SER A 302 -7.84 -0.74 -1.80
N PHE A 303 -8.62 -1.24 -2.76
CA PHE A 303 -8.09 -1.70 -4.05
C PHE A 303 -7.41 -0.57 -4.83
N ALA A 304 -7.91 0.64 -4.74
CA ALA A 304 -7.32 1.80 -5.38
C ALA A 304 -5.88 2.03 -4.91
N LEU A 305 -5.65 2.04 -3.58
CA LEU A 305 -4.31 2.22 -3.03
C LEU A 305 -3.43 0.99 -3.24
N ASP A 306 -3.97 -0.22 -3.07
CA ASP A 306 -3.24 -1.47 -3.28
C ASP A 306 -2.74 -1.59 -4.73
N TYR A 307 -3.53 -1.14 -5.70
CA TYR A 307 -3.09 -1.01 -7.08
C TYR A 307 -1.86 -0.10 -7.21
N GLY A 308 -1.92 1.09 -6.60
CA GLY A 308 -0.76 2.01 -6.55
C GLY A 308 0.45 1.39 -5.83
N CYS A 309 0.21 0.67 -4.74
CA CYS A 309 1.25 -0.06 -4.01
C CYS A 309 1.97 -1.10 -4.90
N ARG A 310 1.20 -1.87 -5.69
CA ARG A 310 1.75 -2.89 -6.61
C ARG A 310 2.66 -2.32 -7.68
N GLN A 311 2.40 -1.09 -8.14
CA GLN A 311 3.27 -0.42 -9.11
C GLN A 311 4.61 0.00 -8.49
N LEU A 312 4.66 0.21 -7.17
CA LEU A 312 5.86 0.60 -6.44
C LEU A 312 6.63 -0.59 -5.84
N LEU A 313 5.98 -1.74 -5.73
CA LEU A 313 6.50 -2.93 -5.04
C LEU A 313 7.27 -3.82 -6.01
N SER A 314 8.59 -3.71 -6.00
CA SER A 314 9.50 -4.51 -6.83
C SER A 314 10.03 -5.78 -6.15
N GLY A 315 9.86 -5.90 -4.83
CA GLY A 315 10.39 -7.02 -4.02
C GLY A 315 9.31 -7.71 -3.19
N THR A 316 9.71 -8.23 -2.05
CA THR A 316 8.86 -8.98 -1.11
C THR A 316 8.58 -8.23 0.19
N HIS A 317 8.91 -6.93 0.24
CA HIS A 317 8.78 -6.10 1.43
C HIS A 317 8.13 -4.76 1.10
N LEU A 318 7.03 -4.45 1.78
CA LEU A 318 6.47 -3.10 1.84
C LEU A 318 7.28 -2.28 2.86
N SER A 319 8.50 -1.93 2.46
CA SER A 319 9.42 -1.16 3.29
C SER A 319 8.89 0.26 3.55
N ASP A 320 9.44 0.95 4.56
CA ASP A 320 9.07 2.33 4.89
C ASP A 320 9.23 3.26 3.67
N HIS A 321 10.29 3.06 2.89
CA HIS A 321 10.54 3.82 1.67
C HIS A 321 9.38 3.69 0.65
N ILE A 322 8.83 2.50 0.45
CA ILE A 322 7.68 2.28 -0.44
C ILE A 322 6.40 2.81 0.21
N ALA A 323 6.17 2.46 1.49
CA ALA A 323 4.96 2.85 2.21
C ALA A 323 4.79 4.37 2.29
N PHE A 324 5.87 5.13 2.55
CA PHE A 324 5.83 6.60 2.62
C PHE A 324 5.50 7.24 1.27
N ASN A 325 5.80 6.54 0.18
CA ASN A 325 5.48 6.97 -1.18
C ASN A 325 4.08 6.53 -1.66
N LEU A 326 3.26 5.85 -0.84
CA LEU A 326 1.89 5.52 -1.24
C LEU A 326 1.03 6.79 -1.38
N PRO A 327 0.17 6.86 -2.41
CA PRO A 327 -0.69 8.02 -2.66
C PRO A 327 -1.93 8.02 -1.76
N VAL A 328 -1.76 8.14 -0.43
CA VAL A 328 -2.89 8.18 0.51
C VAL A 328 -3.67 9.50 0.37
N LEU A 329 -4.97 9.49 0.56
CA LEU A 329 -5.77 10.72 0.61
C LEU A 329 -5.37 11.55 1.84
N PRO A 330 -5.25 12.88 1.73
CA PRO A 330 -4.90 13.73 2.87
C PRO A 330 -6.03 13.78 3.91
N PRO A 331 -5.74 14.04 5.22
CA PRO A 331 -6.77 14.13 6.27
C PRO A 331 -7.90 15.11 5.95
N SER A 332 -7.60 16.22 5.25
CA SER A 332 -8.59 17.22 4.84
C SER A 332 -9.69 16.65 3.94
N ARG A 333 -9.40 15.64 3.15
CA ARG A 333 -10.37 15.00 2.25
C ARG A 333 -11.52 14.34 3.04
N TYR A 334 -11.21 13.80 4.20
CA TYR A 334 -12.18 13.12 5.07
C TYR A 334 -13.10 14.05 5.85
N SER A 335 -12.75 15.33 5.93
CA SER A 335 -13.60 16.37 6.55
C SER A 335 -14.69 16.88 5.62
N LEU A 336 -14.63 16.58 4.33
CA LEU A 336 -15.63 16.95 3.33
C LEU A 336 -16.88 16.08 3.47
N LEU A 337 -18.01 16.58 2.96
CA LEU A 337 -19.23 15.78 2.82
C LEU A 337 -19.00 14.66 1.79
N ALA A 338 -19.55 13.48 2.06
CA ALA A 338 -19.46 12.36 1.14
C ALA A 338 -20.27 12.66 -0.14
N PRO A 339 -19.69 12.57 -1.36
CA PRO A 339 -20.40 12.89 -2.58
C PRO A 339 -21.69 12.08 -2.76
N TRP A 340 -21.66 10.82 -2.34
CA TRP A 340 -22.80 9.88 -2.40
C TRP A 340 -23.74 9.95 -1.18
N ASN A 341 -23.43 10.76 -0.16
CA ASN A 341 -24.28 11.02 1.01
C ASN A 341 -23.95 12.38 1.63
N ARG A 342 -24.58 13.43 1.13
CA ARG A 342 -24.31 14.83 1.53
C ARG A 342 -24.75 15.18 2.96
N SER A 343 -25.37 14.26 3.68
CA SER A 343 -25.73 14.45 5.10
C SER A 343 -24.63 13.99 6.06
N SER A 344 -23.57 13.36 5.55
CA SER A 344 -22.50 12.80 6.37
C SER A 344 -21.12 13.20 5.81
N LYS A 345 -20.15 13.45 6.68
CA LYS A 345 -18.74 13.59 6.27
C LYS A 345 -18.20 12.26 5.81
N VAL A 346 -17.20 12.31 4.93
CA VAL A 346 -16.48 11.10 4.46
C VAL A 346 -15.94 10.30 5.64
N SER A 347 -15.35 10.98 6.66
CA SER A 347 -14.83 10.32 7.85
C SER A 347 -15.91 9.59 8.66
N GLU A 348 -17.09 10.15 8.80
CA GLU A 348 -18.21 9.56 9.55
C GLU A 348 -18.74 8.33 8.81
N TRP A 349 -18.94 8.47 7.50
CA TRP A 349 -19.43 7.38 6.65
C TRP A 349 -18.45 6.19 6.63
N ILE A 350 -17.14 6.45 6.50
CA ILE A 350 -16.10 5.41 6.55
C ILE A 350 -16.02 4.78 7.93
N GLN A 351 -16.07 5.59 9.01
CA GLN A 351 -15.90 5.09 10.37
C GLN A 351 -17.02 4.13 10.79
N GLN A 352 -18.25 4.34 10.38
CA GLN A 352 -19.35 3.41 10.62
C GLN A 352 -19.05 2.01 10.06
N ARG A 353 -18.42 1.95 8.88
CA ARG A 353 -18.04 0.71 8.21
C ARG A 353 -16.81 0.07 8.83
N VAL A 354 -15.82 0.88 9.15
CA VAL A 354 -14.59 0.45 9.84
C VAL A 354 -14.92 -0.17 11.19
N LEU A 355 -15.79 0.44 12.00
CA LEU A 355 -16.21 -0.12 13.29
C LEU A 355 -16.82 -1.50 13.14
N ARG A 356 -17.74 -1.71 12.18
CA ARG A 356 -18.36 -3.02 11.92
C ARG A 356 -17.36 -4.09 11.48
N LEU A 357 -16.29 -3.68 10.78
CA LEU A 357 -15.23 -4.61 10.35
C LEU A 357 -14.21 -4.91 11.46
N VAL A 358 -13.89 -3.95 12.31
CA VAL A 358 -12.77 -4.01 13.26
C VAL A 358 -13.22 -4.38 14.66
N TYR A 359 -14.30 -3.79 15.15
CA TYR A 359 -14.78 -3.99 16.51
C TYR A 359 -15.71 -5.22 16.62
N CYS A 360 -15.13 -6.40 16.37
CA CYS A 360 -15.78 -7.71 16.56
C CYS A 360 -15.20 -8.45 17.79
N SER A 361 -14.48 -7.76 18.67
CA SER A 361 -13.91 -8.32 19.89
C SER A 361 -13.74 -7.26 20.97
N HIS A 362 -13.99 -7.63 22.23
CA HIS A 362 -13.77 -6.76 23.38
C HIS A 362 -12.33 -6.25 23.52
N SER A 363 -11.37 -6.92 22.89
CA SER A 363 -9.96 -6.47 22.88
C SER A 363 -9.74 -5.11 22.21
N LEU A 364 -10.71 -4.61 21.43
CA LEU A 364 -10.69 -3.30 20.76
C LEU A 364 -11.75 -2.31 21.29
N THR A 365 -12.27 -2.54 22.51
CA THR A 365 -13.25 -1.64 23.15
C THR A 365 -12.73 -0.19 23.26
N GLU A 366 -11.44 0.01 23.55
CA GLU A 366 -10.87 1.37 23.62
C GLU A 366 -10.88 2.06 22.27
N PHE A 367 -10.54 1.35 21.17
CA PHE A 367 -10.65 1.90 19.82
C PHE A 367 -12.10 2.29 19.48
N ALA A 368 -13.08 1.46 19.82
CA ALA A 368 -14.49 1.75 19.59
C ALA A 368 -14.94 2.98 20.35
N ARG A 369 -14.60 3.08 21.64
CA ARG A 369 -14.95 4.23 22.50
C ARG A 369 -14.32 5.53 22.00
N GLU A 370 -13.03 5.52 21.69
CA GLU A 370 -12.32 6.69 21.13
C GLU A 370 -12.85 7.09 19.74
N SER A 371 -13.48 6.15 19.03
CA SER A 371 -14.18 6.38 17.77
C SER A 371 -15.62 6.90 17.95
N GLY A 372 -16.09 7.04 19.20
CA GLY A 372 -17.45 7.51 19.54
C GLY A 372 -18.52 6.42 19.54
N PHE A 373 -18.16 5.14 19.75
CA PHE A 373 -19.07 4.01 19.82
C PHE A 373 -18.94 3.28 21.17
N GLU A 374 -20.05 3.18 21.92
CA GLU A 374 -20.09 2.60 23.26
C GLU A 374 -20.86 1.25 23.32
N GLY A 375 -21.36 0.76 22.18
CA GLY A 375 -22.08 -0.51 22.10
C GLY A 375 -21.17 -1.73 22.21
N ASP A 376 -21.77 -2.90 22.24
CA ASP A 376 -21.09 -4.18 22.21
C ASP A 376 -20.38 -4.44 20.88
N PRO A 377 -19.40 -5.36 20.83
CA PRO A 377 -18.77 -5.78 19.59
C PRO A 377 -19.77 -6.26 18.55
N PHE A 378 -19.56 -5.86 17.30
CA PHE A 378 -20.38 -6.33 16.17
C PHE A 378 -20.17 -7.82 15.92
N VAL A 379 -21.23 -8.51 15.51
CA VAL A 379 -21.16 -9.93 15.17
C VAL A 379 -20.28 -10.12 13.93
N TRP A 380 -19.39 -11.09 13.98
CA TRP A 380 -18.61 -11.48 12.80
C TRP A 380 -19.50 -12.19 11.79
N ASP A 381 -19.71 -11.58 10.63
CA ASP A 381 -20.49 -12.13 9.52
C ASP A 381 -19.69 -11.95 8.21
N PRO A 382 -19.23 -13.04 7.56
CA PRO A 382 -18.43 -12.98 6.34
C PRO A 382 -19.13 -12.27 5.18
N GLU A 383 -20.45 -12.46 5.00
CA GLU A 383 -21.24 -11.86 3.92
C GLU A 383 -21.36 -10.34 4.12
N GLN A 384 -21.72 -9.91 5.31
CA GLN A 384 -21.73 -8.48 5.65
C GLN A 384 -20.36 -7.86 5.48
N ARG A 385 -19.31 -8.52 5.93
CA ARG A 385 -17.93 -8.04 5.80
C ARG A 385 -17.51 -7.87 4.35
N MET A 386 -17.92 -8.79 3.47
CA MET A 386 -17.64 -8.69 2.03
C MET A 386 -18.32 -7.44 1.46
N LEU A 387 -19.60 -7.23 1.74
CA LEU A 387 -20.33 -6.06 1.26
C LEU A 387 -19.77 -4.75 1.81
N ILE A 388 -19.47 -4.67 3.12
CA ILE A 388 -18.89 -3.46 3.74
C ILE A 388 -17.52 -3.12 3.11
N ARG A 389 -16.67 -4.12 2.84
CA ARG A 389 -15.40 -3.89 2.14
C ARG A 389 -15.63 -3.40 0.72
N SER A 390 -16.63 -3.96 0.00
CA SER A 390 -16.98 -3.48 -1.35
C SER A 390 -17.47 -2.04 -1.34
N GLU A 391 -18.23 -1.62 -0.31
CA GLU A 391 -18.64 -0.23 -0.12
C GLU A 391 -17.44 0.70 0.12
N LEU A 392 -16.50 0.29 0.97
CA LEU A 392 -15.27 1.06 1.20
C LEU A 392 -14.43 1.17 -0.07
N ASP A 393 -14.27 0.07 -0.82
CA ASP A 393 -13.52 0.08 -2.07
C ASP A 393 -14.16 0.99 -3.12
N ALA A 394 -15.48 0.91 -3.31
CA ALA A 394 -16.22 1.80 -4.21
C ALA A 394 -16.09 3.27 -3.80
N ALA A 395 -16.20 3.56 -2.49
CA ALA A 395 -16.02 4.90 -1.96
C ALA A 395 -14.61 5.44 -2.25
N PHE A 396 -13.56 4.64 -2.05
CA PHE A 396 -12.21 5.07 -2.37
C PHE A 396 -11.98 5.27 -3.86
N PHE A 397 -12.58 4.47 -4.74
CA PHE A 397 -12.54 4.72 -6.17
C PHE A 397 -13.15 6.08 -6.54
N HIS A 398 -14.28 6.44 -5.92
CA HIS A 398 -14.87 7.78 -6.08
C HIS A 398 -14.00 8.90 -5.50
N LEU A 399 -13.41 8.71 -4.32
CA LEU A 399 -12.55 9.69 -3.68
C LEU A 399 -11.24 9.94 -4.46
N TYR A 400 -10.76 8.94 -5.20
CA TYR A 400 -9.65 9.07 -6.14
C TYR A 400 -10.10 9.56 -7.53
N GLU A 401 -11.38 9.84 -7.71
CA GLU A 401 -11.96 10.34 -8.96
C GLU A 401 -11.71 9.41 -10.16
N LEU A 402 -11.65 8.10 -9.91
CA LEU A 402 -11.47 7.10 -10.96
C LEU A 402 -12.80 6.87 -11.69
N THR A 403 -12.70 6.73 -13.01
CA THR A 403 -13.87 6.42 -13.85
C THR A 403 -14.24 4.93 -13.71
N ARG A 404 -15.47 4.59 -14.08
CA ARG A 404 -15.93 3.19 -14.11
C ARG A 404 -14.96 2.28 -14.88
N ARG A 405 -14.44 2.74 -16.02
CA ARG A 405 -13.46 2.01 -16.83
C ARG A 405 -12.12 1.82 -16.09
N ASP A 406 -11.73 2.80 -15.29
CA ASP A 406 -10.53 2.71 -14.44
C ASP A 406 -10.71 1.62 -13.38
N VAL A 407 -11.86 1.60 -12.72
CA VAL A 407 -12.19 0.61 -11.68
C VAL A 407 -12.19 -0.81 -12.27
N GLU A 408 -12.80 -1.02 -13.43
CA GLU A 408 -12.77 -2.30 -14.13
C GLU A 408 -11.33 -2.76 -14.44
N HIS A 409 -10.50 -1.85 -14.92
CA HIS A 409 -9.10 -2.15 -15.22
C HIS A 409 -8.32 -2.50 -13.93
N VAL A 410 -8.44 -1.68 -12.89
CA VAL A 410 -7.78 -1.94 -11.60
C VAL A 410 -8.15 -3.32 -11.08
N LEU A 411 -9.46 -3.64 -10.98
CA LEU A 411 -9.92 -4.92 -10.46
C LEU A 411 -9.47 -6.10 -11.31
N ALA A 412 -9.37 -5.95 -12.64
CA ALA A 412 -8.86 -6.98 -13.53
C ALA A 412 -7.39 -7.36 -13.26
N THR A 413 -6.59 -6.46 -12.70
CA THR A 413 -5.18 -6.73 -12.36
C THR A 413 -5.02 -7.63 -11.13
N PHE A 414 -6.07 -7.79 -10.30
CA PHE A 414 -6.04 -8.62 -9.09
C PHE A 414 -6.39 -10.09 -9.39
N THR A 415 -5.59 -10.72 -10.24
CA THR A 415 -5.82 -12.08 -10.75
C THR A 415 -5.92 -13.14 -9.64
N THR A 416 -5.19 -12.98 -8.54
CA THR A 416 -5.24 -13.91 -7.40
C THR A 416 -6.57 -13.80 -6.63
N VAL A 417 -7.14 -12.59 -6.49
CA VAL A 417 -8.48 -12.41 -5.91
C VAL A 417 -9.52 -13.02 -6.83
N LYS A 418 -9.46 -12.71 -8.13
CA LYS A 418 -10.36 -13.27 -9.13
C LYS A 418 -10.39 -14.81 -9.08
N ARG A 419 -9.22 -15.44 -9.09
CA ARG A 419 -9.12 -16.92 -9.04
C ARG A 419 -9.72 -17.51 -7.76
N LYS A 420 -9.53 -16.84 -6.59
CA LYS A 420 -10.12 -17.29 -5.32
C LYS A 420 -11.63 -17.16 -5.32
N ASP A 421 -12.17 -16.06 -5.83
CA ASP A 421 -13.61 -15.84 -5.96
C ASP A 421 -14.25 -16.84 -6.92
N GLU A 422 -13.66 -17.04 -8.10
CA GLU A 422 -14.14 -18.01 -9.08
C GLU A 422 -14.16 -19.44 -8.51
N ALA A 423 -13.16 -19.80 -7.69
CA ALA A 423 -13.13 -21.11 -7.03
C ALA A 423 -14.21 -21.24 -5.93
N ALA A 424 -14.53 -20.16 -5.23
CA ALA A 424 -15.47 -20.18 -4.10
C ALA A 424 -16.93 -19.94 -4.53
N PHE A 425 -17.16 -19.10 -5.55
CA PHE A 425 -18.48 -18.57 -5.91
C PHE A 425 -18.85 -18.78 -7.38
N GLY A 426 -17.95 -19.30 -8.21
CA GLY A 426 -18.18 -19.48 -9.65
C GLY A 426 -18.04 -18.20 -10.49
N SER A 427 -17.87 -17.03 -9.88
CA SER A 427 -17.69 -15.74 -10.57
C SER A 427 -16.71 -14.84 -9.79
N TYR A 428 -16.28 -13.72 -10.41
CA TYR A 428 -15.47 -12.71 -9.71
C TYR A 428 -16.36 -11.81 -8.83
N ARG A 429 -16.94 -12.39 -7.78
CA ARG A 429 -17.94 -11.78 -6.89
C ARG A 429 -17.49 -10.46 -6.29
N THR A 430 -16.23 -10.36 -5.83
CA THR A 430 -15.66 -9.11 -5.28
C THR A 430 -15.77 -7.96 -6.30
N LYS A 431 -15.42 -8.22 -7.57
CA LYS A 431 -15.57 -7.21 -8.63
C LYS A 431 -17.03 -6.83 -8.83
N ASP A 432 -17.91 -7.82 -8.94
CA ASP A 432 -19.31 -7.59 -9.23
C ASP A 432 -19.96 -6.71 -8.16
N LEU A 433 -19.73 -7.02 -6.86
CA LEU A 433 -20.22 -6.21 -5.75
C LEU A 433 -19.63 -4.79 -5.74
N ILE A 434 -18.34 -4.63 -5.96
CA ILE A 434 -17.70 -3.31 -6.00
C ILE A 434 -18.29 -2.47 -7.12
N MET A 435 -18.48 -3.04 -8.31
CA MET A 435 -19.04 -2.34 -9.46
C MET A 435 -20.50 -1.93 -9.23
N GLU A 436 -21.31 -2.80 -8.66
CA GLU A 436 -22.69 -2.51 -8.29
C GLU A 436 -22.76 -1.32 -7.31
N VAL A 437 -21.98 -1.35 -6.24
CA VAL A 437 -21.92 -0.27 -5.26
C VAL A 437 -21.38 1.02 -5.87
N PHE A 438 -20.33 0.92 -6.71
CA PHE A 438 -19.77 2.07 -7.41
C PHE A 438 -20.82 2.77 -8.28
N ASP A 439 -21.56 2.03 -9.10
CA ASP A 439 -22.61 2.55 -9.97
C ASP A 439 -23.75 3.18 -9.14
N ALA A 440 -24.14 2.54 -8.02
CA ALA A 440 -25.14 3.09 -7.11
C ALA A 440 -24.69 4.40 -6.42
N MET A 441 -23.44 4.49 -5.97
CA MET A 441 -22.87 5.72 -5.40
C MET A 441 -22.75 6.82 -6.45
N GLN A 442 -22.41 6.48 -7.69
CA GLN A 442 -22.36 7.44 -8.80
C GLN A 442 -23.74 8.02 -9.10
N ALA A 443 -24.77 7.17 -9.15
CA ALA A 443 -26.16 7.59 -9.35
C ALA A 443 -26.65 8.49 -8.19
N ALA A 444 -26.32 8.14 -6.94
CA ALA A 444 -26.63 8.94 -5.76
C ALA A 444 -25.96 10.33 -5.84
N THR A 445 -24.68 10.37 -6.23
CA THR A 445 -23.93 11.63 -6.40
C THR A 445 -24.57 12.52 -7.48
N ALA A 446 -24.97 11.95 -8.60
CA ALA A 446 -25.55 12.66 -9.72
C ALA A 446 -26.97 13.19 -9.41
N SER A 447 -27.80 12.40 -8.73
CA SER A 447 -29.18 12.78 -8.39
C SER A 447 -29.28 13.65 -7.14
N GLY A 448 -28.24 13.72 -6.32
CA GLY A 448 -28.27 14.35 -4.99
C GLY A 448 -28.99 13.54 -3.91
N ALA A 449 -29.49 12.34 -4.23
CA ALA A 449 -30.03 11.39 -3.27
C ALA A 449 -28.92 10.75 -2.45
N ALA A 450 -29.22 10.29 -1.23
CA ALA A 450 -28.23 9.54 -0.45
C ALA A 450 -28.13 8.10 -0.93
N TYR A 451 -26.93 7.60 -1.11
CA TYR A 451 -26.67 6.17 -1.23
C TYR A 451 -27.14 5.48 0.06
N ARG A 452 -27.97 4.45 -0.08
CA ARG A 452 -28.47 3.64 1.03
C ARG A 452 -27.77 2.30 1.03
N SER A 453 -27.03 2.05 2.09
CA SER A 453 -26.47 0.74 2.34
C SER A 453 -27.57 -0.24 2.77
N PRO A 454 -27.50 -1.51 2.39
CA PRO A 454 -28.33 -2.54 2.97
C PRO A 454 -28.27 -2.61 4.50
N PHE A 455 -27.14 -2.18 5.11
CA PHE A 455 -26.97 -2.12 6.58
C PHE A 455 -27.65 -0.94 7.26
N ASP A 456 -27.88 0.15 6.53
CA ASP A 456 -28.54 1.33 7.10
C ASP A 456 -30.02 1.05 7.40
N MET A 457 -30.56 -0.06 6.85
CA MET A 457 -31.94 -0.50 7.08
C MET A 457 -32.13 -1.31 8.38
N ASP A 458 -31.05 -1.95 8.89
CA ASP A 458 -31.12 -2.81 10.09
C ASP A 458 -31.05 -2.02 11.40
N VAL A 459 -30.68 -0.73 11.36
CA VAL A 459 -30.55 0.10 12.58
C VAL A 459 -31.95 0.49 13.18
N HIS A 460 -33.02 0.34 12.43
CA HIS A 460 -34.38 0.69 12.88
C HIS A 460 -35.22 -0.48 13.39
N GLN A 461 -34.69 -1.72 13.43
CA GLN A 461 -35.41 -2.89 13.94
C GLN A 461 -35.03 -3.33 15.36
N GLY A 462 -34.16 -2.58 16.04
CA GLY A 462 -33.67 -2.90 17.39
C GLY A 462 -33.83 -1.75 18.41
N ALA A 463 -34.91 -0.99 18.35
CA ALA A 463 -35.26 -0.01 19.39
C ALA A 463 -36.52 -0.44 20.13
#